data_788c5ed195f9b8c3301f82423abfc0cb
#
_entry.id   788c5ed195f9b8c3301f82423abfc0cb
#
_cell.length_a   1.000
_cell.length_b   1.000
_cell.length_c   1.000
_cell.angle_alpha   90.00
_cell.angle_beta   90.00
_cell.angle_gamma   90.00
#
_symmetry.space_group_name_H-M   'P 1'
#
loop_
_entity.id
_entity.type
_entity.pdbx_description
1 polymer ?
#
loop_
_entity_poly.entity_id
_entity_poly.type
_entity_poly.pdbx_seq_one_letter_code
_entity_poly.pdbx_strand_id
1 'polypeptide(L)'
;MFTGSVAFDLLLGDVRSLKQKRSLVRPLVAELRRKYEVSAAEAGHLDLHRRALVGVAVVAADRAHCVDVLDACERLVAGHPELELLSARRQLVKGTDDETSVGEAE
;
A
#
# COMPACT_ATOMS: atom_id res chain seq x y z
N MET A 1 13.52 13.65 4.70
CA MET A 1 12.56 12.54 4.87
C MET A 1 11.64 12.47 3.68
N PHE A 2 11.35 11.27 3.24
CA PHE A 2 10.40 11.04 2.14
C PHE A 2 9.26 10.15 2.62
N THR A 3 8.07 10.43 2.12
CA THR A 3 6.90 9.60 2.37
C THR A 3 6.39 9.11 1.01
N GLY A 4 6.25 7.81 0.86
CA GLY A 4 5.70 7.22 -0.35
C GLY A 4 4.44 6.47 -0.05
N SER A 5 3.50 6.50 -0.98
CA SER A 5 2.30 5.71 -0.87
C SER A 5 1.91 5.15 -2.23
N VAL A 6 1.15 4.08 -2.20
CA VAL A 6 0.58 3.50 -3.40
C VAL A 6 -0.79 2.94 -3.06
N ALA A 7 -1.75 3.18 -3.95
CA ALA A 7 -3.08 2.60 -3.85
C ALA A 7 -3.22 1.54 -4.95
N PHE A 8 -3.35 0.29 -4.53
CA PHE A 8 -3.55 -0.83 -5.44
C PHE A 8 -5.04 -1.09 -5.60
N ASP A 9 -5.53 -0.94 -6.82
CA ASP A 9 -6.91 -1.25 -7.16
C ASP A 9 -6.93 -2.68 -7.69
N LEU A 10 -7.67 -3.55 -7.01
CA LEU A 10 -7.60 -4.99 -7.23
C LEU A 10 -8.95 -5.52 -7.68
N LEU A 11 -8.91 -6.44 -8.64
CA LEU A 11 -10.07 -7.25 -9.02
C LEU A 11 -9.88 -8.64 -8.41
N LEU A 12 -10.87 -9.06 -7.64
CA LEU A 12 -10.89 -10.40 -7.07
C LEU A 12 -11.68 -11.32 -7.99
N GLY A 13 -11.32 -12.60 -7.98
CA GLY A 13 -11.97 -13.57 -8.84
C GLY A 13 -13.40 -13.88 -8.41
N ASP A 14 -13.70 -15.16 -8.20
CA ASP A 14 -15.06 -15.60 -7.88
C ASP A 14 -15.34 -15.44 -6.39
N VAL A 15 -15.49 -14.19 -5.95
CA VAL A 15 -15.78 -13.83 -4.57
C VAL A 15 -17.23 -13.38 -4.48
N ARG A 16 -18.00 -14.00 -3.58
CA ARG A 16 -19.45 -13.82 -3.51
C ARG A 16 -19.93 -13.19 -2.21
N SER A 17 -19.01 -12.88 -1.30
CA SER A 17 -19.38 -12.28 -0.01
C SER A 17 -18.21 -11.46 0.52
N LEU A 18 -18.52 -10.54 1.44
CA LEU A 18 -17.49 -9.77 2.13
C LEU A 18 -16.61 -10.68 2.99
N LYS A 19 -17.16 -11.76 3.51
CA LYS A 19 -16.38 -12.74 4.28
C LYS A 19 -15.31 -13.41 3.40
N GLN A 20 -15.68 -13.84 2.20
CA GLN A 20 -14.71 -14.41 1.26
C GLN A 20 -13.66 -13.38 0.85
N LYS A 21 -14.09 -12.13 0.61
CA LYS A 21 -13.16 -11.06 0.29
C LYS A 21 -12.13 -10.87 1.38
N ARG A 22 -12.55 -10.85 2.64
CA ARG A 22 -11.62 -10.69 3.76
C ARG A 22 -10.61 -11.82 3.84
N SER A 23 -11.02 -13.03 3.50
CA SER A 23 -10.10 -14.18 3.53
C SER A 23 -8.96 -14.06 2.51
N LEU A 24 -9.13 -13.23 1.47
CA LEU A 24 -8.08 -12.94 0.49
C LEU A 24 -7.30 -11.67 0.85
N VAL A 25 -8.01 -10.62 1.26
CA VAL A 25 -7.39 -9.29 1.43
C VAL A 25 -6.60 -9.18 2.73
N ARG A 26 -7.11 -9.75 3.83
CA ARG A 26 -6.42 -9.65 5.12
C ARG A 26 -5.03 -10.30 5.11
N PRO A 27 -4.87 -11.52 4.55
CA PRO A 27 -3.53 -12.10 4.47
C PRO A 27 -2.57 -11.28 3.61
N LEU A 28 -3.07 -10.68 2.52
CA LEU A 28 -2.25 -9.83 1.67
C LEU A 28 -1.75 -8.61 2.43
N VAL A 29 -2.65 -7.92 3.15
CA VAL A 29 -2.29 -6.76 3.96
C VAL A 29 -1.28 -7.14 5.04
N ALA A 30 -1.50 -8.27 5.71
CA ALA A 30 -0.59 -8.75 6.75
C ALA A 30 0.79 -9.07 6.18
N GLU A 31 0.84 -9.67 5.01
CA GLU A 31 2.10 -10.01 4.35
C GLU A 31 2.88 -8.77 3.96
N LEU A 32 2.20 -7.76 3.40
CA LEU A 32 2.84 -6.49 3.06
C LEU A 32 3.48 -5.86 4.30
N ARG A 33 2.73 -5.79 5.40
CA ARG A 33 3.25 -5.22 6.64
C ARG A 33 4.47 -5.97 7.16
N ARG A 34 4.38 -7.29 7.17
CA ARG A 34 5.42 -8.14 7.73
C ARG A 34 6.69 -8.12 6.89
N LYS A 35 6.53 -8.12 5.58
CA LYS A 35 7.66 -8.29 4.67
C LYS A 35 8.42 -7.00 4.41
N TYR A 36 7.73 -5.87 4.40
CA TYR A 36 8.32 -4.62 3.91
C TYR A 36 8.30 -3.49 4.93
N GLU A 37 7.84 -3.75 6.13
CA GLU A 37 7.78 -2.75 7.21
C GLU A 37 7.05 -1.48 6.75
N VAL A 38 5.90 -1.67 6.14
CA VAL A 38 5.05 -0.58 5.67
C VAL A 38 3.77 -0.53 6.49
N SER A 39 3.09 0.60 6.45
CA SER A 39 1.70 0.68 6.84
C SER A 39 0.86 0.21 5.67
N ALA A 40 -0.08 -0.69 5.90
CA ALA A 40 -0.95 -1.19 4.85
C ALA A 40 -2.34 -1.43 5.39
N ALA A 41 -3.34 -1.16 4.57
CA ALA A 41 -4.74 -1.33 4.97
C ALA A 41 -5.62 -1.42 3.74
N GLU A 42 -6.78 -2.04 3.90
CA GLU A 42 -7.85 -1.91 2.91
C GLU A 42 -8.43 -0.51 3.05
N ALA A 43 -8.33 0.32 2.00
CA ALA A 43 -8.58 1.74 2.07
C ALA A 43 -9.78 2.21 1.25
N GLY A 44 -10.43 1.32 0.51
CA GLY A 44 -11.59 1.67 -0.28
C GLY A 44 -12.30 0.43 -0.81
N HIS A 45 -13.37 0.64 -1.56
CA HIS A 45 -14.22 -0.42 -2.11
C HIS A 45 -14.75 -1.37 -1.02
N LEU A 46 -14.96 -0.85 0.20
CA LEU A 46 -15.23 -1.70 1.36
C LEU A 46 -16.51 -2.53 1.21
N ASP A 47 -17.49 -2.02 0.46
CA ASP A 47 -18.78 -2.69 0.27
C ASP A 47 -18.83 -3.55 -0.99
N LEU A 48 -17.75 -3.60 -1.77
CA LEU A 48 -17.71 -4.36 -3.01
C LEU A 48 -17.08 -5.72 -2.77
N HIS A 49 -17.69 -6.77 -3.33
CA HIS A 49 -17.20 -8.14 -3.13
C HIS A 49 -15.98 -8.46 -3.99
N ARG A 50 -15.97 -7.96 -5.23
CA ARG A 50 -14.95 -8.32 -6.21
C ARG A 50 -13.93 -7.23 -6.47
N ARG A 51 -13.95 -6.18 -5.67
CA ARG A 51 -12.99 -5.08 -5.78
C ARG A 51 -12.41 -4.79 -4.41
N ALA A 52 -11.14 -4.51 -4.38
CA ALA A 52 -10.46 -4.07 -3.15
C ALA A 52 -9.51 -2.94 -3.50
N LEU A 53 -9.41 -1.98 -2.60
CA LEU A 53 -8.40 -0.93 -2.69
C LEU A 53 -7.48 -1.09 -1.48
N VAL A 54 -6.23 -1.49 -1.74
CA VAL A 54 -5.24 -1.67 -0.67
C VAL A 54 -4.25 -0.53 -0.75
N GLY A 55 -4.16 0.22 0.34
CA GLY A 55 -3.22 1.33 0.47
C GLY A 55 -1.98 0.89 1.22
N VAL A 56 -0.83 1.39 0.77
CA VAL A 56 0.48 1.16 1.40
C VAL A 56 1.18 2.49 1.55
N ALA A 57 1.83 2.70 2.71
CA ALA A 57 2.62 3.89 2.95
C ALA A 57 3.94 3.54 3.60
N VAL A 58 4.99 4.27 3.24
CA VAL A 58 6.34 4.07 3.76
C VAL A 58 7.01 5.40 3.99
N VAL A 59 7.82 5.47 5.04
CA VAL A 59 8.66 6.61 5.35
C VAL A 59 10.12 6.17 5.20
N ALA A 60 10.94 6.99 4.55
CA ALA A 60 12.35 6.68 4.34
C ALA A 60 13.21 7.93 4.41
N ALA A 61 14.49 7.73 4.69
CA ALA A 61 15.45 8.82 4.73
C ALA A 61 15.77 9.37 3.35
N ASP A 62 15.72 8.52 2.32
CA ASP A 62 16.01 8.94 0.97
C ASP A 62 14.96 8.43 -0.01
N ARG A 63 14.92 9.07 -1.17
CA ARG A 63 13.92 8.79 -2.20
C ARG A 63 14.08 7.39 -2.79
N ALA A 64 15.31 6.97 -3.04
CA ALA A 64 15.56 5.69 -3.68
C ALA A 64 15.04 4.52 -2.86
N HIS A 65 15.26 4.57 -1.54
CA HIS A 65 14.74 3.52 -0.66
C HIS A 65 13.22 3.48 -0.66
N CYS A 66 12.60 4.66 -0.66
CA CYS A 66 11.14 4.76 -0.72
C CYS A 66 10.61 4.09 -1.99
N VAL A 67 11.22 4.39 -3.14
CA VAL A 67 10.83 3.81 -4.43
C VAL A 67 11.04 2.30 -4.42
N ASP A 68 12.17 1.83 -3.91
CA ASP A 68 12.47 0.39 -3.86
C ASP A 68 11.43 -0.37 -3.05
N VAL A 69 11.00 0.19 -1.91
CA VAL A 69 9.98 -0.45 -1.08
C VAL A 69 8.65 -0.51 -1.82
N LEU A 70 8.24 0.60 -2.46
CA LEU A 70 6.98 0.61 -3.21
C LEU A 70 7.04 -0.36 -4.40
N ASP A 71 8.18 -0.46 -5.08
CA ASP A 71 8.36 -1.42 -6.17
C ASP A 71 8.21 -2.85 -5.67
N ALA A 72 8.78 -3.16 -4.51
CA ALA A 72 8.69 -4.49 -3.93
C ALA A 72 7.25 -4.84 -3.57
N CYS A 73 6.53 -3.89 -2.98
CA CYS A 73 5.11 -4.07 -2.65
C CYS A 73 4.29 -4.34 -3.92
N GLU A 74 4.54 -3.57 -4.97
CA GLU A 74 3.80 -3.74 -6.22
C GLU A 74 4.08 -5.10 -6.85
N ARG A 75 5.33 -5.57 -6.83
CA ARG A 75 5.66 -6.89 -7.36
C ARG A 75 4.94 -8.00 -6.59
N LEU A 76 4.87 -7.88 -5.29
CA LEU A 76 4.17 -8.88 -4.49
C LEU A 76 2.68 -8.92 -4.83
N VAL A 77 2.04 -7.76 -4.94
CA VAL A 77 0.61 -7.67 -5.26
C VAL A 77 0.35 -8.17 -6.68
N ALA A 78 1.16 -7.73 -7.65
CA ALA A 78 0.98 -8.11 -9.06
C ALA A 78 1.20 -9.61 -9.27
N GLY A 79 2.00 -10.24 -8.44
CA GLY A 79 2.27 -11.68 -8.54
C GLY A 79 1.27 -12.56 -7.81
N HIS A 80 0.28 -11.99 -7.14
CA HIS A 80 -0.68 -12.76 -6.37
C HIS A 80 -1.62 -13.53 -7.31
N PRO A 81 -1.73 -14.87 -7.16
CA PRO A 81 -2.46 -15.68 -8.16
C PRO A 81 -3.97 -15.47 -8.15
N GLU A 82 -4.53 -14.98 -7.06
CA GLU A 82 -5.98 -14.86 -6.90
C GLU A 82 -6.49 -13.43 -7.07
N LEU A 83 -5.61 -12.50 -7.40
CA LEU A 83 -5.95 -11.10 -7.55
C LEU A 83 -5.43 -10.59 -8.89
N GLU A 84 -6.15 -9.64 -9.47
CA GLU A 84 -5.67 -8.93 -10.64
C GLU A 84 -5.43 -7.48 -10.26
N LEU A 85 -4.21 -6.98 -10.46
CA LEU A 85 -3.85 -5.60 -10.21
C LEU A 85 -4.35 -4.75 -11.37
N LEU A 86 -5.38 -3.94 -11.13
CA LEU A 86 -5.97 -3.10 -12.16
C LEU A 86 -5.20 -1.79 -12.31
N SER A 87 -4.76 -1.21 -11.22
CA SER A 87 -3.95 0.00 -11.24
C SER A 87 -3.17 0.15 -9.95
N ALA A 88 -2.06 0.89 -10.03
CA ALA A 88 -1.24 1.25 -8.89
C ALA A 88 -0.96 2.74 -8.98
N ARG A 89 -1.52 3.52 -8.07
CA ARG A 89 -1.36 4.98 -8.05
C ARG A 89 -0.42 5.36 -6.95
N ARG A 90 0.70 5.94 -7.33
CA ARG A 90 1.76 6.32 -6.40
C ARG A 90 1.76 7.81 -6.11
N GLN A 91 2.19 8.14 -4.90
CA GLN A 91 2.49 9.49 -4.50
C GLN A 91 3.79 9.46 -3.71
N LEU A 92 4.69 10.38 -4.03
CA LEU A 92 5.97 10.49 -3.34
C LEU A 92 6.14 11.92 -2.91
N VAL A 93 6.29 12.14 -1.61
CA VAL A 93 6.34 13.48 -1.03
C VAL A 93 7.64 13.62 -0.27
N LYS A 94 8.38 14.69 -0.58
CA LYS A 94 9.55 15.07 0.21
C LYS A 94 9.10 15.87 1.42
N GLY A 95 9.51 15.45 2.60
CA GLY A 95 9.19 16.17 3.82
C GLY A 95 10.01 17.44 3.98
N THR A 96 9.56 18.29 4.87
CA THR A 96 10.21 19.58 5.14
C THR A 96 11.10 19.43 6.37
N ASP A 97 12.15 18.63 6.25
CA ASP A 97 13.04 18.34 7.37
C ASP A 97 13.94 19.49 7.77
N ASP A 98 14.02 20.50 6.95
CA ASP A 98 14.82 21.68 7.23
C ASP A 98 14.14 22.64 8.19
N GLU A 99 12.90 22.47 8.39
CA GLU A 99 12.19 23.31 9.32
C GLU A 99 12.29 22.84 10.72
N THR A 100 12.80 22.28 10.62
CA THR A 100 12.75 21.87 11.64
C THR A 100 13.09 22.59 12.53
N SER A 101 12.89 22.92 11.59
CA SER A 101 12.76 23.41 11.97
C SER A 101 12.35 23.81 12.67
N VAL A 102 12.10 23.68 12.69
CA VAL A 102 11.56 24.10 13.17
C VAL A 102 11.51 24.16 14.13
N GLY A 103 11.73 24.07 13.92
CA GLY A 103 11.37 24.24 14.66
C GLY A 103 11.44 24.29 15.48
N GLU A 104 11.38 24.18 15.04
CA GLU A 104 11.15 24.39 15.64
C GLU A 104 11.19 24.47 16.53
N ALA A 105 11.41 24.53 16.66
CA ALA A 105 11.22 24.70 17.39
C ALA A 105 11.21 24.86 18.14
N GLU A 106 11.14 24.73 18.11
CA GLU A 106 10.88 25.06 18.64
C GLU A 106 10.87 25.32 19.19
#